data_15975650caf6f97beea09bdc72f6d58a
#
_entry.id   15975650caf6f97beea09bdc72f6d58a
#
_cell.length_a   1.000
_cell.length_b   1.000
_cell.length_c   1.000
_cell.angle_alpha   90.00
_cell.angle_beta   90.00
_cell.angle_gamma   90.00
#
_symmetry.space_group_name_H-M   'P 1'
#
loop_
_entity.id
_entity.type
_entity.pdbx_description
1 polymer ?
#
loop_
_entity_poly.entity_id
_entity_poly.type
_entity_poly.pdbx_seq_one_letter_code
_entity_poly.pdbx_strand_id
1 'polypeptide(L)'
;MNRALATTAVTALVAGVAGGAIALAADGSPGDDHATPAAPAASAAAAGTPTAAELYKQDDPGVVVITAQETRKTQPSIFSPSQTEQVQSLGSGFVIDRRGDIVTNDHVVAGADSLRVGFGGGASYPAKVVGADPSSDLAVIRLDKVPAALHPLTFDTSRGVHPGDPVYAIGNPFGLDSTMTAGIVSATGRDIQAPDGLTIPDAIQTDAPINHGNSGGPLIDAAGHVVGVASQIQGGTVDANVGVGFAVPSDTVRSVVAQLANGGHVAHPWVGAGLATIDPALAAADHGLPKQGVLVVKVTAGSPAAKAGLQAATVHRSAAGSAVPEGGDAVVAVDGSPVATSGALADAVAGHQPGDHITLTVVRGGQQRQVQVTVGTAPASGLES
;
A
#
# COMPACT_ATOMS: atom_id res chain seq x y z
N MET A 1 58.54 15.33 12.35
CA MET A 1 57.82 15.41 13.65
C MET A 1 56.78 14.31 13.65
N ASN A 2 57.04 13.27 14.46
CA ASN A 2 56.27 12.02 14.57
C ASN A 2 54.96 12.27 15.33
N ARG A 3 53.87 11.69 14.86
CA ARG A 3 52.72 11.35 15.73
C ARG A 3 52.25 9.92 15.40
N ALA A 4 52.38 9.11 16.42
CA ALA A 4 52.13 7.67 16.45
C ALA A 4 50.64 7.35 16.31
N LEU A 5 50.37 6.28 15.57
CA LEU A 5 49.12 5.55 15.53
C LEU A 5 48.99 4.71 16.80
N ALA A 6 47.88 4.90 17.54
CA ALA A 6 47.53 4.01 18.64
C ALA A 6 46.50 2.98 18.13
N THR A 7 46.93 1.75 18.07
CA THR A 7 46.11 0.59 17.75
C THR A 7 45.49 0.05 19.04
N THR A 8 44.15 0.08 19.16
CA THR A 8 43.43 -0.51 20.29
C THR A 8 43.02 -1.94 19.90
N ALA A 9 43.62 -2.92 20.53
CA ALA A 9 43.23 -4.32 20.42
C ALA A 9 42.05 -4.60 21.37
N VAL A 10 40.95 -5.12 20.84
CA VAL A 10 39.83 -5.64 21.63
C VAL A 10 40.04 -7.14 21.81
N THR A 11 40.27 -7.53 23.05
CA THR A 11 40.43 -8.93 23.48
C THR A 11 39.05 -9.52 23.74
N ALA A 12 38.62 -10.52 22.97
CA ALA A 12 37.43 -11.28 23.22
C ALA A 12 37.70 -12.35 24.29
N LEU A 13 36.96 -12.29 25.39
CA LEU A 13 36.99 -13.27 26.47
C LEU A 13 35.97 -14.37 26.17
N VAL A 14 36.41 -15.57 25.84
CA VAL A 14 35.60 -16.78 25.76
C VAL A 14 35.54 -17.44 27.11
N ALA A 15 34.42 -17.40 27.79
CA ALA A 15 34.14 -18.17 29.01
C ALA A 15 33.52 -19.53 28.64
N GLY A 16 34.31 -20.57 28.70
CA GLY A 16 33.84 -21.95 28.63
C GLY A 16 33.30 -22.42 30.00
N VAL A 17 32.07 -22.89 30.01
CA VAL A 17 31.48 -23.57 31.16
C VAL A 17 31.70 -25.06 30.99
N ALA A 18 32.66 -25.62 31.77
CA ALA A 18 32.82 -27.06 31.91
C ALA A 18 31.81 -27.61 32.88
N GLY A 19 30.94 -28.50 32.39
CA GLY A 19 29.98 -29.23 33.24
C GLY A 19 30.70 -30.29 34.07
N GLY A 20 30.69 -30.10 35.40
CA GLY A 20 31.11 -31.10 36.36
C GLY A 20 29.96 -32.07 36.69
N ALA A 21 30.10 -33.34 36.34
CA ALA A 21 29.26 -34.41 36.85
C ALA A 21 29.69 -34.77 38.26
N ILE A 22 28.80 -34.59 39.24
CA ILE A 22 28.99 -35.13 40.60
C ILE A 22 28.07 -36.33 40.71
N ALA A 23 28.67 -37.53 40.76
CA ALA A 23 27.99 -38.77 41.13
C ALA A 23 27.97 -38.86 42.68
N LEU A 24 26.79 -38.83 43.25
CA LEU A 24 26.56 -39.24 44.66
C LEU A 24 25.88 -40.60 44.67
N ALA A 25 26.51 -41.51 45.39
CA ALA A 25 26.07 -42.85 45.55
C ALA A 25 24.81 -42.94 46.40
N ALA A 26 24.05 -43.97 46.11
CA ALA A 26 22.75 -44.36 46.65
C ALA A 26 22.72 -44.55 48.17
N ASP A 27 21.56 -44.21 48.75
CA ASP A 27 21.03 -45.02 49.83
C ASP A 27 19.52 -45.20 49.56
N GLY A 28 19.08 -46.47 49.70
CA GLY A 28 17.77 -46.87 49.27
C GLY A 28 16.63 -46.57 50.25
N SER A 29 15.52 -46.15 49.69
CA SER A 29 14.19 -46.35 50.26
C SER A 29 13.16 -46.45 49.13
N PRO A 30 12.20 -47.35 49.19
CA PRO A 30 11.25 -47.64 48.13
C PRO A 30 10.03 -46.71 48.27
N GLY A 31 9.64 -46.13 47.16
CA GLY A 31 8.28 -45.59 46.98
C GLY A 31 8.19 -44.10 46.81
N ASP A 32 8.43 -43.62 45.61
CA ASP A 32 7.74 -42.43 45.08
C ASP A 32 7.64 -42.57 43.56
N ASP A 33 6.44 -42.64 43.08
CA ASP A 33 6.07 -42.62 41.68
C ASP A 33 6.55 -41.24 41.06
N HIS A 34 7.74 -41.24 40.51
CA HIS A 34 8.17 -40.12 39.66
C HIS A 34 7.35 -40.18 38.36
N ALA A 35 6.28 -39.39 38.32
CA ALA A 35 5.59 -39.06 37.10
C ALA A 35 6.63 -38.45 36.12
N THR A 36 6.94 -39.19 35.06
CA THR A 36 7.69 -38.72 33.89
C THR A 36 7.02 -37.42 33.43
N PRO A 37 7.76 -36.29 33.26
CA PRO A 37 7.14 -35.11 32.68
C PRO A 37 6.59 -35.49 31.33
N ALA A 38 5.28 -35.39 31.16
CA ALA A 38 4.64 -35.57 29.87
C ALA A 38 5.26 -34.55 28.92
N ALA A 39 5.81 -35.00 27.80
CA ALA A 39 6.20 -34.12 26.69
C ALA A 39 4.99 -33.23 26.41
N PRO A 40 5.23 -31.91 26.17
CA PRO A 40 4.14 -31.01 25.79
C PRO A 40 3.42 -31.65 24.61
N ALA A 41 2.14 -31.96 24.81
CA ALA A 41 1.29 -32.46 23.75
C ALA A 41 1.38 -31.41 22.61
N ALA A 42 1.89 -31.83 21.47
CA ALA A 42 1.77 -31.06 20.26
C ALA A 42 0.30 -30.68 20.16
N SER A 43 0.04 -29.37 20.19
CA SER A 43 -1.30 -28.83 20.05
C SER A 43 -1.90 -29.50 18.81
N ALA A 44 -2.90 -30.32 18.98
CA ALA A 44 -3.61 -30.92 17.87
C ALA A 44 -4.19 -29.74 17.08
N ALA A 45 -3.64 -29.48 15.92
CA ALA A 45 -4.26 -28.56 14.96
C ALA A 45 -5.72 -29.03 14.83
N ALA A 46 -6.65 -28.10 15.01
CA ALA A 46 -8.07 -28.40 14.87
C ALA A 46 -8.24 -29.05 13.50
N ALA A 47 -8.78 -30.26 13.48
CA ALA A 47 -8.95 -31.04 12.26
C ALA A 47 -9.84 -30.24 11.30
N GLY A 48 -9.23 -29.61 10.24
CA GLY A 48 -9.97 -28.89 9.21
C GLY A 48 -9.33 -27.63 8.69
N THR A 49 -8.39 -26.98 9.39
CA THR A 49 -7.72 -25.77 8.88
C THR A 49 -6.40 -26.15 8.21
N PRO A 50 -6.17 -25.75 6.94
CA PRO A 50 -4.92 -26.02 6.25
C PRO A 50 -3.71 -25.44 7.00
N THR A 51 -2.59 -26.12 6.96
CA THR A 51 -1.31 -25.57 7.43
C THR A 51 -0.76 -24.55 6.45
N ALA A 52 0.14 -23.65 6.88
CA ALA A 52 0.79 -22.71 6.00
C ALA A 52 1.49 -23.41 4.81
N ALA A 53 2.07 -24.61 5.02
CA ALA A 53 2.71 -25.37 3.96
C ALA A 53 1.70 -25.92 2.94
N GLU A 54 0.50 -26.28 3.37
CA GLU A 54 -0.58 -26.73 2.48
C GLU A 54 -1.14 -25.55 1.69
N LEU A 55 -1.36 -24.39 2.33
CA LEU A 55 -1.75 -23.15 1.67
C LEU A 55 -0.73 -22.73 0.61
N TYR A 56 0.55 -22.72 0.95
CA TYR A 56 1.61 -22.41 -0.01
C TYR A 56 1.54 -23.35 -1.23
N LYS A 57 1.47 -24.65 -1.02
CA LYS A 57 1.40 -25.64 -2.11
C LYS A 57 0.15 -25.47 -2.97
N GLN A 58 -0.96 -25.06 -2.37
CA GLN A 58 -2.23 -24.84 -3.06
C GLN A 58 -2.18 -23.58 -3.93
N ASP A 59 -1.72 -22.45 -3.38
CA ASP A 59 -1.92 -21.13 -3.97
C ASP A 59 -0.70 -20.63 -4.77
N ASP A 60 0.52 -21.11 -4.46
CA ASP A 60 1.75 -20.77 -5.20
C ASP A 60 1.64 -20.93 -6.72
N PRO A 61 0.99 -21.98 -7.28
CA PRO A 61 0.86 -22.09 -8.73
C PRO A 61 0.07 -20.95 -9.40
N GLY A 62 -0.71 -20.19 -8.63
CA GLY A 62 -1.44 -19.02 -9.08
C GLY A 62 -0.68 -17.71 -8.92
N VAL A 63 0.43 -17.71 -8.19
CA VAL A 63 1.26 -16.52 -7.98
C VAL A 63 2.36 -16.43 -9.04
N VAL A 64 2.63 -15.22 -9.52
CA VAL A 64 3.56 -15.00 -10.63
C VAL A 64 4.57 -13.91 -10.26
N VAL A 65 5.75 -13.99 -10.88
CA VAL A 65 6.68 -12.86 -10.95
C VAL A 65 6.39 -12.02 -12.19
N ILE A 66 6.42 -10.71 -12.03
CA ILE A 66 6.27 -9.75 -13.11
C ILE A 66 7.59 -9.03 -13.29
N THR A 67 8.10 -9.07 -14.52
CA THR A 67 9.28 -8.33 -14.93
C THR A 67 8.82 -7.24 -15.90
N ALA A 68 8.97 -6.00 -15.48
CA ALA A 68 8.69 -4.83 -16.29
C ALA A 68 10.00 -4.21 -16.77
N GLN A 69 10.09 -3.88 -18.07
CA GLN A 69 11.24 -3.21 -18.67
C GLN A 69 10.81 -1.83 -19.16
N GLU A 70 11.53 -0.81 -18.74
CA GLU A 70 11.34 0.58 -19.13
C GLU A 70 12.61 1.13 -19.78
N THR A 71 12.48 1.85 -20.87
CA THR A 71 13.60 2.53 -21.53
C THR A 71 13.59 4.00 -21.16
N ARG A 72 14.46 4.40 -20.25
CA ARG A 72 14.62 5.80 -19.84
C ARG A 72 15.69 6.50 -20.66
N LYS A 73 15.37 7.69 -21.14
CA LYS A 73 16.38 8.60 -21.73
C LYS A 73 16.82 9.58 -20.65
N THR A 74 18.10 9.54 -20.31
CA THR A 74 18.67 10.54 -19.41
C THR A 74 18.72 11.90 -20.11
N GLN A 75 18.39 12.96 -19.38
CA GLN A 75 18.50 14.32 -19.94
C GLN A 75 19.98 14.63 -20.23
N PRO A 76 20.30 15.22 -21.39
CA PRO A 76 21.66 15.62 -21.71
C PRO A 76 22.10 16.69 -20.73
N SER A 77 23.29 16.53 -20.14
CA SER A 77 23.97 17.57 -19.38
C SER A 77 25.12 18.16 -20.21
N ILE A 78 25.67 19.29 -19.79
CA ILE A 78 26.79 19.98 -20.49
C ILE A 78 28.01 19.05 -20.60
N PHE A 79 28.11 17.99 -19.77
CA PHE A 79 29.22 17.04 -19.70
C PHE A 79 28.88 15.62 -20.13
N SER A 80 27.62 15.34 -20.46
CA SER A 80 27.21 13.97 -20.85
C SER A 80 26.08 14.02 -21.89
N PRO A 81 26.25 13.31 -23.03
CA PRO A 81 25.15 13.16 -23.99
C PRO A 81 24.02 12.36 -23.39
N SER A 82 22.79 12.54 -23.93
CA SER A 82 21.65 11.69 -23.60
C SER A 82 22.02 10.22 -23.76
N GLN A 83 21.85 9.42 -22.71
CA GLN A 83 22.02 7.99 -22.74
C GLN A 83 20.66 7.31 -22.61
N THR A 84 20.52 6.18 -23.27
CA THR A 84 19.35 5.30 -23.11
C THR A 84 19.71 4.25 -22.08
N GLU A 85 18.99 4.21 -20.98
CA GLU A 85 19.14 3.22 -19.92
C GLU A 85 17.92 2.31 -19.92
N GLN A 86 18.14 1.01 -19.82
CA GLN A 86 17.06 0.05 -19.57
C GLN A 86 16.96 -0.18 -18.07
N VAL A 87 15.80 0.17 -17.52
CA VAL A 87 15.46 -0.07 -16.11
C VAL A 87 14.54 -1.28 -16.06
N GLN A 88 14.84 -2.20 -15.15
CA GLN A 88 14.03 -3.38 -14.91
C GLN A 88 13.42 -3.28 -13.53
N SER A 89 12.10 -3.41 -13.43
CA SER A 89 11.35 -3.55 -12.19
C SER A 89 10.88 -4.98 -12.02
N LEU A 90 10.89 -5.46 -10.80
CA LEU A 90 10.40 -6.78 -10.40
C LEU A 90 9.29 -6.62 -9.37
N GLY A 91 8.21 -7.37 -9.55
CA GLY A 91 7.12 -7.46 -8.59
C GLY A 91 6.41 -8.79 -8.71
N SER A 92 5.38 -8.96 -7.91
CA SER A 92 4.51 -10.13 -7.93
C SER A 92 3.14 -9.80 -8.52
N GLY A 93 2.40 -10.82 -8.82
CA GLY A 93 0.99 -10.77 -9.17
C GLY A 93 0.34 -12.13 -8.94
N PHE A 94 -0.93 -12.23 -9.17
CA PHE A 94 -1.61 -13.52 -9.13
C PHE A 94 -2.71 -13.59 -10.18
N VAL A 95 -2.93 -14.79 -10.66
CA VAL A 95 -3.96 -15.10 -11.67
C VAL A 95 -5.35 -15.00 -11.03
N ILE A 96 -6.26 -14.30 -11.70
CA ILE A 96 -7.64 -14.12 -11.23
C ILE A 96 -8.67 -14.85 -12.06
N ASP A 97 -8.31 -15.28 -13.29
CA ASP A 97 -9.22 -16.02 -14.15
C ASP A 97 -8.48 -16.91 -15.15
N ARG A 98 -9.26 -17.70 -15.88
CA ARG A 98 -8.74 -18.60 -16.93
C ARG A 98 -8.46 -17.92 -18.27
N ARG A 99 -8.75 -16.62 -18.41
CA ARG A 99 -8.42 -15.83 -19.60
C ARG A 99 -6.98 -15.35 -19.56
N GLY A 100 -6.32 -15.50 -18.41
CA GLY A 100 -4.95 -15.06 -18.16
C GLY A 100 -4.88 -13.63 -17.65
N ASP A 101 -5.94 -13.15 -17.02
CA ASP A 101 -5.93 -11.89 -16.29
C ASP A 101 -5.22 -12.07 -14.94
N ILE A 102 -4.35 -11.13 -14.65
CA ILE A 102 -3.48 -11.13 -13.46
C ILE A 102 -3.62 -9.77 -12.79
N VAL A 103 -3.79 -9.76 -11.48
CA VAL A 103 -3.74 -8.56 -10.64
C VAL A 103 -2.33 -8.35 -10.13
N THR A 104 -1.91 -7.09 -10.09
CA THR A 104 -0.66 -6.62 -9.51
C THR A 104 -0.81 -5.17 -9.06
N ASN A 105 0.25 -4.57 -8.52
CA ASN A 105 0.27 -3.13 -8.27
C ASN A 105 0.54 -2.32 -9.53
N ASP A 106 0.01 -1.08 -9.58
CA ASP A 106 0.27 -0.15 -10.68
C ASP A 106 1.76 0.19 -10.77
N HIS A 107 2.41 0.53 -9.65
CA HIS A 107 3.82 0.90 -9.63
C HIS A 107 4.77 -0.20 -10.15
N VAL A 108 4.34 -1.47 -10.18
CA VAL A 108 5.11 -2.59 -10.76
C VAL A 108 5.15 -2.51 -12.27
N VAL A 109 4.10 -2.01 -12.91
CA VAL A 109 3.92 -2.02 -14.37
C VAL A 109 3.90 -0.62 -14.99
N ALA A 110 3.87 0.43 -14.19
CA ALA A 110 3.83 1.81 -14.64
C ALA A 110 5.05 2.14 -15.52
N GLY A 111 4.81 2.76 -16.67
CA GLY A 111 5.86 3.18 -17.61
C GLY A 111 6.58 2.04 -18.35
N ALA A 112 6.15 0.77 -18.18
CA ALA A 112 6.81 -0.36 -18.81
C ALA A 112 6.58 -0.39 -20.33
N ASP A 113 7.66 -0.48 -21.10
CA ASP A 113 7.64 -0.73 -22.56
C ASP A 113 7.28 -2.19 -22.87
N SER A 114 7.65 -3.11 -21.98
CA SER A 114 7.35 -4.54 -22.12
C SER A 114 7.20 -5.23 -20.76
N LEU A 115 6.29 -6.20 -20.72
CA LEU A 115 6.01 -7.02 -19.54
C LEU A 115 6.23 -8.49 -19.82
N ARG A 116 6.82 -9.18 -18.84
CA ARG A 116 6.93 -10.63 -18.83
C ARG A 116 6.44 -11.18 -17.51
N VAL A 117 5.69 -12.25 -17.60
CA VAL A 117 5.12 -12.96 -16.45
C VAL A 117 5.76 -14.33 -16.34
N GLY A 118 6.43 -14.59 -15.23
CA GLY A 118 7.03 -15.88 -14.92
C GLY A 118 6.17 -16.67 -13.96
N PHE A 119 5.97 -17.95 -14.27
CA PHE A 119 5.37 -18.94 -13.36
C PHE A 119 6.49 -19.78 -12.73
N GLY A 120 6.22 -20.37 -11.57
CA GLY A 120 7.11 -21.36 -10.98
C GLY A 120 7.57 -22.40 -12.02
N GLY A 121 8.87 -22.78 -11.97
CA GLY A 121 9.45 -23.73 -12.95
C GLY A 121 10.04 -23.07 -14.21
N GLY A 122 10.19 -21.75 -14.27
CA GLY A 122 10.99 -21.04 -15.27
C GLY A 122 10.29 -20.67 -16.58
N ALA A 123 9.00 -21.02 -16.77
CA ALA A 123 8.25 -20.59 -17.95
C ALA A 123 7.89 -19.10 -17.82
N SER A 124 8.16 -18.32 -18.88
CA SER A 124 7.88 -16.87 -18.93
C SER A 124 7.10 -16.51 -20.17
N TYR A 125 6.06 -15.71 -20.00
CA TYR A 125 5.10 -15.32 -21.03
C TYR A 125 5.06 -13.81 -21.18
N PRO A 126 4.95 -13.26 -22.39
CA PRO A 126 4.69 -11.85 -22.60
C PRO A 126 3.27 -11.51 -22.13
N ALA A 127 3.12 -10.30 -21.61
CA ALA A 127 1.85 -9.77 -21.16
C ALA A 127 1.74 -8.28 -21.51
N LYS A 128 0.53 -7.74 -21.37
CA LYS A 128 0.25 -6.32 -21.58
C LYS A 128 -0.68 -5.81 -20.47
N VAL A 129 -0.56 -4.53 -20.17
CA VAL A 129 -1.50 -3.84 -19.28
C VAL A 129 -2.86 -3.76 -19.98
N VAL A 130 -3.91 -4.23 -19.30
CA VAL A 130 -5.31 -4.09 -19.72
C VAL A 130 -5.90 -2.80 -19.19
N GLY A 131 -5.55 -2.47 -17.95
CA GLY A 131 -5.91 -1.24 -17.27
C GLY A 131 -5.10 -1.08 -16.00
N ALA A 132 -4.92 0.16 -15.59
CA ALA A 132 -4.19 0.52 -14.39
C ALA A 132 -4.89 1.68 -13.68
N ASP A 133 -4.75 1.72 -12.38
CA ASP A 133 -5.32 2.72 -11.51
C ASP A 133 -4.27 3.13 -10.46
N PRO A 134 -3.50 4.19 -10.73
CA PRO A 134 -2.49 4.70 -9.81
C PRO A 134 -3.05 5.05 -8.42
N SER A 135 -4.31 5.51 -8.37
CA SER A 135 -4.95 5.97 -7.12
C SER A 135 -5.25 4.85 -6.13
N SER A 136 -5.44 3.63 -6.60
CA SER A 136 -5.56 2.43 -5.75
C SER A 136 -4.29 1.58 -5.76
N ASP A 137 -3.26 1.98 -6.51
CA ASP A 137 -2.04 1.21 -6.76
C ASP A 137 -2.34 -0.20 -7.29
N LEU A 138 -3.31 -0.32 -8.20
CA LEU A 138 -3.72 -1.60 -8.78
C LEU A 138 -3.62 -1.59 -10.31
N ALA A 139 -3.22 -2.70 -10.89
CA ALA A 139 -3.26 -2.93 -12.32
C ALA A 139 -3.76 -4.32 -12.66
N VAL A 140 -4.39 -4.44 -13.82
CA VAL A 140 -4.72 -5.72 -14.46
C VAL A 140 -3.85 -5.86 -15.70
N ILE A 141 -3.10 -6.95 -15.75
CA ILE A 141 -2.34 -7.34 -16.95
C ILE A 141 -2.91 -8.63 -17.50
N ARG A 142 -2.76 -8.84 -18.81
CA ARG A 142 -3.23 -10.04 -19.49
C ARG A 142 -2.11 -10.71 -20.26
N LEU A 143 -2.01 -12.02 -20.12
CA LEU A 143 -1.08 -12.84 -20.88
C LEU A 143 -1.44 -12.82 -22.37
N ASP A 144 -0.47 -12.58 -23.24
CA ASP A 144 -0.67 -12.70 -24.70
C ASP A 144 -0.91 -14.15 -25.13
N LYS A 145 -0.34 -15.09 -24.36
CA LYS A 145 -0.54 -16.52 -24.57
C LYS A 145 -0.81 -17.18 -23.22
N VAL A 146 -1.99 -17.76 -23.11
CA VAL A 146 -2.44 -18.44 -21.89
C VAL A 146 -1.83 -19.82 -21.78
N PRO A 147 -1.15 -20.18 -20.67
CA PRO A 147 -0.70 -21.55 -20.40
C PRO A 147 -1.87 -22.56 -20.34
N ALA A 148 -1.58 -23.82 -20.64
CA ALA A 148 -2.60 -24.88 -20.59
C ALA A 148 -3.19 -25.09 -19.19
N ALA A 149 -2.40 -24.85 -18.15
CA ALA A 149 -2.82 -24.91 -16.76
C ALA A 149 -2.60 -23.56 -16.09
N LEU A 150 -3.69 -22.89 -15.75
CA LEU A 150 -3.70 -21.72 -14.86
C LEU A 150 -4.39 -22.07 -13.56
N HIS A 151 -3.90 -21.49 -12.49
CA HIS A 151 -4.48 -21.63 -11.15
C HIS A 151 -5.00 -20.27 -10.66
N PRO A 152 -6.25 -19.87 -10.99
CA PRO A 152 -6.81 -18.62 -10.46
C PRO A 152 -7.03 -18.72 -8.96
N LEU A 153 -6.62 -17.69 -8.21
CA LEU A 153 -6.87 -17.58 -6.79
C LEU A 153 -8.29 -17.10 -6.52
N THR A 154 -8.84 -17.50 -5.40
CA THR A 154 -10.21 -17.17 -4.98
C THR A 154 -10.17 -16.00 -4.00
N PHE A 155 -11.01 -14.99 -4.21
CA PHE A 155 -11.18 -13.88 -3.28
C PHE A 155 -12.21 -14.22 -2.19
N ASP A 156 -11.93 -13.77 -0.97
CA ASP A 156 -12.94 -13.56 0.07
C ASP A 156 -13.17 -12.07 0.30
N THR A 157 -14.16 -11.71 1.13
CA THR A 157 -14.43 -10.33 1.51
C THR A 157 -13.45 -9.85 2.57
N SER A 158 -12.86 -8.67 2.36
CA SER A 158 -12.00 -8.03 3.35
C SER A 158 -12.75 -7.52 4.59
N ARG A 159 -14.09 -7.40 4.52
CA ARG A 159 -14.93 -6.98 5.67
C ARG A 159 -14.97 -8.00 6.79
N GLY A 160 -14.66 -9.27 6.50
CA GLY A 160 -14.57 -10.34 7.50
C GLY A 160 -13.24 -10.41 8.23
N VAL A 161 -12.29 -9.57 7.87
CA VAL A 161 -10.91 -9.58 8.41
C VAL A 161 -10.81 -8.70 9.65
N HIS A 162 -10.25 -9.27 10.74
CA HIS A 162 -10.13 -8.56 12.02
C HIS A 162 -8.69 -8.60 12.55
N PRO A 163 -8.28 -7.62 13.36
CA PRO A 163 -6.99 -7.66 14.04
C PRO A 163 -6.82 -8.96 14.84
N GLY A 164 -5.68 -9.64 14.62
CA GLY A 164 -5.35 -10.93 15.19
C GLY A 164 -5.57 -12.13 14.26
N ASP A 165 -6.29 -11.96 13.15
CA ASP A 165 -6.47 -13.05 12.18
C ASP A 165 -5.13 -13.37 11.49
N PRO A 166 -4.79 -14.66 11.33
CA PRO A 166 -3.58 -15.06 10.62
C PRO A 166 -3.68 -14.76 9.14
N VAL A 167 -2.61 -14.19 8.58
CA VAL A 167 -2.51 -13.89 7.15
C VAL A 167 -1.14 -14.29 6.60
N TYR A 168 -1.11 -14.58 5.30
CA TYR A 168 0.08 -15.02 4.59
C TYR A 168 0.22 -14.18 3.32
N ALA A 169 1.40 -13.60 3.09
CA ALA A 169 1.71 -12.95 1.84
C ALA A 169 2.56 -13.89 0.98
N ILE A 170 2.19 -14.07 -0.29
CA ILE A 170 2.93 -14.87 -1.25
C ILE A 170 3.46 -13.95 -2.35
N GLY A 171 4.74 -14.08 -2.67
CA GLY A 171 5.36 -13.31 -3.74
C GLY A 171 6.60 -14.00 -4.26
N ASN A 172 7.14 -13.45 -5.35
CA ASN A 172 8.37 -13.98 -5.96
C ASN A 172 9.43 -12.87 -6.06
N PRO A 173 10.09 -12.51 -4.95
CA PRO A 173 10.97 -11.34 -4.87
C PRO A 173 12.20 -11.41 -5.76
N PHE A 174 12.61 -12.59 -6.21
CA PHE A 174 13.87 -12.77 -6.97
C PHE A 174 13.67 -13.50 -8.30
N GLY A 175 12.44 -13.81 -8.70
CA GLY A 175 12.14 -14.51 -9.96
C GLY A 175 12.62 -15.98 -9.99
N LEU A 176 12.99 -16.54 -8.85
CA LEU A 176 13.45 -17.92 -8.70
C LEU A 176 12.32 -18.83 -8.21
N ASP A 177 12.08 -18.80 -6.92
CA ASP A 177 10.99 -19.52 -6.27
C ASP A 177 10.13 -18.55 -5.47
N SER A 178 8.84 -18.81 -5.41
CA SER A 178 7.93 -18.00 -4.61
C SER A 178 8.29 -18.11 -3.13
N THR A 179 8.04 -17.03 -2.42
CA THR A 179 8.28 -16.92 -0.98
C THR A 179 6.97 -16.63 -0.29
N MET A 180 6.67 -17.35 0.78
CA MET A 180 5.54 -17.06 1.67
C MET A 180 6.07 -16.44 2.96
N THR A 181 5.47 -15.34 3.37
CA THR A 181 5.65 -14.75 4.70
C THR A 181 4.36 -14.88 5.50
N ALA A 182 4.47 -15.03 6.81
CA ALA A 182 3.34 -15.21 7.71
C ALA A 182 3.31 -14.12 8.78
N GLY A 183 2.14 -13.72 9.16
CA GLY A 183 1.88 -12.75 10.21
C GLY A 183 0.40 -12.73 10.59
N ILE A 184 -0.02 -11.65 11.21
CA ILE A 184 -1.42 -11.41 11.55
C ILE A 184 -1.88 -10.08 10.96
N VAL A 185 -3.16 -9.89 10.89
CA VAL A 185 -3.75 -8.56 10.70
C VAL A 185 -3.45 -7.73 11.95
N SER A 186 -2.70 -6.65 11.81
CA SER A 186 -2.37 -5.74 12.90
C SER A 186 -3.47 -4.69 13.10
N ALA A 187 -4.09 -4.22 12.02
CA ALA A 187 -5.21 -3.28 12.03
C ALA A 187 -5.95 -3.32 10.68
N THR A 188 -7.18 -2.82 10.67
CA THR A 188 -7.97 -2.55 9.48
C THR A 188 -8.42 -1.09 9.47
N GLY A 189 -8.94 -0.60 8.33
CA GLY A 189 -9.41 0.78 8.22
C GLY A 189 -8.27 1.80 8.26
N ARG A 190 -7.10 1.48 7.70
CA ARG A 190 -5.97 2.40 7.59
C ARG A 190 -6.03 3.16 6.29
N ASP A 191 -5.84 4.47 6.37
CA ASP A 191 -5.62 5.29 5.19
C ASP A 191 -4.12 5.32 4.87
N ILE A 192 -3.77 4.87 3.66
CA ILE A 192 -2.40 4.87 3.17
C ILE A 192 -2.32 5.70 1.89
N GLN A 193 -1.14 6.28 1.62
CA GLN A 193 -0.96 7.07 0.40
C GLN A 193 -0.50 6.19 -0.75
N ALA A 194 -1.20 6.27 -1.86
CA ALA A 194 -0.75 5.73 -3.15
C ALA A 194 0.47 6.51 -3.68
N PRO A 195 1.23 5.97 -4.65
CA PRO A 195 2.38 6.66 -5.25
C PRO A 195 2.03 8.00 -5.91
N ASP A 196 0.81 8.18 -6.37
CA ASP A 196 0.28 9.43 -6.95
C ASP A 196 -0.14 10.47 -5.88
N GLY A 197 -0.03 10.11 -4.59
CA GLY A 197 -0.38 10.96 -3.45
C GLY A 197 -1.86 10.94 -3.07
N LEU A 198 -2.69 10.16 -3.74
CA LEU A 198 -4.07 9.93 -3.33
C LEU A 198 -4.13 8.93 -2.17
N THR A 199 -5.24 8.93 -1.45
CA THR A 199 -5.45 8.03 -0.32
C THR A 199 -6.09 6.74 -0.79
N ILE A 200 -5.50 5.60 -0.41
CA ILE A 200 -6.13 4.29 -0.47
C ILE A 200 -6.79 4.05 0.89
N PRO A 201 -8.12 4.07 0.98
CA PRO A 201 -8.83 3.88 2.24
C PRO A 201 -8.88 2.39 2.65
N ASP A 202 -9.21 2.17 3.91
CA ASP A 202 -9.50 0.84 4.49
C ASP A 202 -8.38 -0.18 4.38
N ALA A 203 -7.13 0.22 4.12
CA ALA A 203 -6.01 -0.69 3.98
C ALA A 203 -5.87 -1.64 5.19
N ILE A 204 -5.51 -2.88 4.90
CA ILE A 204 -5.17 -3.90 5.90
C ILE A 204 -3.71 -3.71 6.29
N GLN A 205 -3.47 -3.47 7.58
CA GLN A 205 -2.12 -3.46 8.15
C GLN A 205 -1.77 -4.86 8.67
N THR A 206 -0.57 -5.34 8.38
CA THR A 206 -0.06 -6.65 8.81
C THR A 206 1.39 -6.55 9.28
N ASP A 207 1.79 -7.46 10.17
CA ASP A 207 3.20 -7.68 10.54
C ASP A 207 3.86 -8.79 9.70
N ALA A 208 3.10 -9.46 8.81
CA ALA A 208 3.71 -10.31 7.80
C ALA A 208 4.73 -9.51 7.00
N PRO A 209 5.98 -9.97 6.86
CA PRO A 209 7.01 -9.23 6.13
C PRO A 209 6.62 -8.98 4.67
N ILE A 210 6.32 -7.72 4.34
CA ILE A 210 6.12 -7.23 2.97
C ILE A 210 7.39 -6.48 2.57
N ASN A 211 8.07 -6.98 1.56
CA ASN A 211 9.33 -6.43 1.05
C ASN A 211 9.27 -6.28 -0.47
N HIS A 212 10.32 -5.67 -1.06
CA HIS A 212 10.52 -5.63 -2.51
C HIS A 212 10.36 -7.03 -3.11
N GLY A 213 9.43 -7.17 -4.05
CA GLY A 213 9.10 -8.40 -4.73
C GLY A 213 7.82 -9.10 -4.25
N ASN A 214 7.30 -8.82 -3.04
CA ASN A 214 5.97 -9.28 -2.64
C ASN A 214 4.86 -8.32 -3.11
N SER A 215 5.21 -7.07 -3.46
CA SER A 215 4.27 -6.07 -3.97
C SER A 215 3.53 -6.60 -5.19
N GLY A 216 2.21 -6.48 -5.18
CA GLY A 216 1.29 -7.03 -6.18
C GLY A 216 0.89 -8.49 -5.94
N GLY A 217 1.57 -9.19 -5.03
CA GLY A 217 1.21 -10.55 -4.62
C GLY A 217 -0.02 -10.58 -3.70
N PRO A 218 -0.66 -11.76 -3.57
CA PRO A 218 -1.83 -11.92 -2.72
C PRO A 218 -1.45 -11.91 -1.22
N LEU A 219 -2.30 -11.26 -0.42
CA LEU A 219 -2.42 -11.51 1.01
C LEU A 219 -3.60 -12.46 1.19
N ILE A 220 -3.35 -13.67 1.71
CA ILE A 220 -4.38 -14.71 1.88
C ILE A 220 -4.68 -14.96 3.37
N ASP A 221 -5.87 -15.40 3.65
CA ASP A 221 -6.32 -15.84 4.97
C ASP A 221 -5.92 -17.30 5.28
N ALA A 222 -6.34 -17.80 6.43
CA ALA A 222 -6.12 -19.19 6.85
C ALA A 222 -6.88 -20.24 6.04
N ALA A 223 -7.79 -19.85 5.16
CA ALA A 223 -8.52 -20.73 4.25
C ALA A 223 -7.92 -20.73 2.83
N GLY A 224 -6.92 -19.90 2.55
CA GLY A 224 -6.30 -19.72 1.22
C GLY A 224 -7.06 -18.75 0.32
N HIS A 225 -7.93 -17.92 0.87
CA HIS A 225 -8.63 -16.91 0.08
C HIS A 225 -7.91 -15.57 0.11
N VAL A 226 -7.87 -14.89 -1.01
CA VAL A 226 -7.27 -13.55 -1.12
C VAL A 226 -8.13 -12.53 -0.39
N VAL A 227 -7.58 -11.92 0.66
CA VAL A 227 -8.18 -10.83 1.44
C VAL A 227 -7.59 -9.47 1.10
N GLY A 228 -6.49 -9.44 0.35
CA GLY A 228 -5.89 -8.19 -0.13
C GLY A 228 -4.75 -8.41 -1.13
N VAL A 229 -4.24 -7.29 -1.67
CA VAL A 229 -3.05 -7.23 -2.51
C VAL A 229 -1.95 -6.53 -1.72
N ALA A 230 -0.84 -7.21 -1.48
CA ALA A 230 0.30 -6.65 -0.78
C ALA A 230 0.85 -5.43 -1.53
N SER A 231 1.01 -4.30 -0.84
CA SER A 231 1.58 -3.10 -1.40
C SER A 231 2.68 -2.58 -0.48
N GLN A 232 3.86 -2.36 -1.06
CA GLN A 232 4.96 -1.71 -0.36
C GLN A 232 4.84 -0.20 -0.53
N ILE A 233 3.86 0.39 0.13
CA ILE A 233 3.71 1.84 0.17
C ILE A 233 4.58 2.34 1.31
N GLN A 234 5.47 3.27 0.98
CA GLN A 234 6.46 3.81 1.92
C GLN A 234 5.78 4.59 3.05
N GLY A 235 5.96 4.11 4.26
CA GLY A 235 5.69 4.87 5.48
C GLY A 235 6.95 5.38 6.19
N GLY A 236 8.12 5.47 5.52
CA GLY A 236 9.34 5.91 6.18
C GLY A 236 10.60 5.89 5.30
N THR A 237 11.65 6.56 5.78
CA THR A 237 12.96 6.74 5.12
C THR A 237 13.88 5.50 5.18
N VAL A 238 13.34 4.30 5.44
CA VAL A 238 14.12 3.08 5.62
C VAL A 238 13.62 2.01 4.65
N ASP A 239 14.50 1.53 3.77
CA ASP A 239 14.25 0.49 2.75
C ASP A 239 14.02 -0.93 3.31
N ALA A 240 13.71 -1.10 4.58
CA ALA A 240 13.50 -2.38 5.23
C ALA A 240 12.15 -2.45 5.93
N ASN A 241 11.49 -3.62 5.85
CA ASN A 241 10.30 -3.91 6.64
C ASN A 241 10.63 -3.83 8.14
N VAL A 242 10.04 -2.87 8.81
CA VAL A 242 10.16 -2.67 10.27
C VAL A 242 9.01 -3.34 11.04
N GLY A 243 8.38 -4.37 10.47
CA GLY A 243 7.24 -5.06 11.07
C GLY A 243 5.89 -4.39 10.78
N VAL A 244 5.84 -3.55 9.74
CA VAL A 244 4.60 -2.90 9.29
C VAL A 244 4.50 -3.06 7.77
N GLY A 245 3.50 -3.79 7.32
CA GLY A 245 3.13 -3.95 5.92
C GLY A 245 1.70 -3.54 5.69
N PHE A 246 1.34 -3.25 4.45
CA PHE A 246 -0.01 -2.88 4.06
C PHE A 246 -0.49 -3.71 2.87
N ALA A 247 -1.80 -3.90 2.79
CA ALA A 247 -2.43 -4.52 1.64
C ALA A 247 -3.69 -3.74 1.25
N VAL A 248 -3.91 -3.59 -0.06
CA VAL A 248 -5.16 -3.06 -0.61
C VAL A 248 -6.25 -4.11 -0.39
N PRO A 249 -7.39 -3.76 0.24
CA PRO A 249 -8.42 -4.74 0.60
C PRO A 249 -9.04 -5.43 -0.62
N SER A 250 -9.39 -6.71 -0.49
CA SER A 250 -9.96 -7.50 -1.59
C SER A 250 -11.26 -6.95 -2.15
N ASP A 251 -12.10 -6.31 -1.34
CA ASP A 251 -13.33 -5.67 -1.83
C ASP A 251 -13.01 -4.49 -2.75
N THR A 252 -12.00 -3.67 -2.42
CA THR A 252 -11.47 -2.62 -3.30
C THR A 252 -10.87 -3.22 -4.57
N VAL A 253 -10.03 -4.26 -4.43
CA VAL A 253 -9.42 -4.97 -5.58
C VAL A 253 -10.50 -5.47 -6.55
N ARG A 254 -11.54 -6.14 -6.06
CA ARG A 254 -12.64 -6.66 -6.90
C ARG A 254 -13.38 -5.56 -7.65
N SER A 255 -13.65 -4.43 -6.96
CA SER A 255 -14.32 -3.27 -7.57
C SER A 255 -13.48 -2.64 -8.68
N VAL A 256 -12.20 -2.42 -8.42
CA VAL A 256 -11.23 -1.84 -9.37
C VAL A 256 -11.01 -2.78 -10.55
N VAL A 257 -10.73 -4.06 -10.30
CA VAL A 257 -10.51 -5.07 -11.35
C VAL A 257 -11.71 -5.21 -12.28
N ALA A 258 -12.96 -5.15 -11.75
CA ALA A 258 -14.16 -5.20 -12.58
C ALA A 258 -14.23 -4.07 -13.61
N GLN A 259 -13.70 -2.89 -13.27
CA GLN A 259 -13.63 -1.74 -14.18
C GLN A 259 -12.43 -1.84 -15.15
N LEU A 260 -11.26 -2.28 -14.66
CA LEU A 260 -10.03 -2.36 -15.45
C LEU A 260 -10.01 -3.51 -16.46
N ALA A 261 -10.56 -4.69 -16.12
CA ALA A 261 -10.47 -5.92 -16.91
C ALA A 261 -11.08 -5.82 -18.32
N ASN A 262 -11.91 -4.82 -18.58
CA ASN A 262 -12.52 -4.54 -19.87
C ASN A 262 -11.88 -3.34 -20.59
N GLY A 263 -10.69 -2.91 -20.18
CA GLY A 263 -10.01 -1.72 -20.73
C GLY A 263 -10.64 -0.40 -20.30
N GLY A 264 -11.40 -0.42 -19.18
CA GLY A 264 -11.99 0.77 -18.57
C GLY A 264 -10.98 1.55 -17.70
N HIS A 265 -11.46 2.67 -17.18
CA HIS A 265 -10.75 3.46 -16.18
C HIS A 265 -11.57 3.45 -14.89
N VAL A 266 -10.90 3.47 -13.76
CA VAL A 266 -11.58 3.61 -12.47
C VAL A 266 -12.05 5.05 -12.31
N ALA A 267 -13.33 5.22 -12.03
CA ALA A 267 -13.92 6.52 -11.85
C ALA A 267 -13.77 6.96 -10.39
N HIS A 268 -12.72 7.73 -10.08
CA HIS A 268 -12.53 8.30 -8.74
C HIS A 268 -13.33 9.58 -8.58
N PRO A 269 -14.14 9.70 -7.49
CA PRO A 269 -14.83 10.94 -7.15
C PRO A 269 -13.83 12.07 -6.95
N TRP A 270 -14.11 13.23 -7.55
CA TRP A 270 -13.15 14.33 -7.55
C TRP A 270 -13.85 15.70 -7.57
N VAL A 271 -13.35 16.62 -6.80
CA VAL A 271 -13.81 18.01 -6.81
C VAL A 271 -12.84 18.97 -7.51
N GLY A 272 -11.58 18.61 -7.62
CA GLY A 272 -10.58 19.41 -8.34
C GLY A 272 -10.10 20.63 -7.59
N ALA A 273 -9.83 20.47 -6.31
CA ALA A 273 -9.25 21.47 -5.44
C ALA A 273 -7.99 20.94 -4.75
N GLY A 274 -6.93 21.73 -4.68
CA GLY A 274 -5.81 21.51 -3.79
C GLY A 274 -6.18 22.01 -2.39
N LEU A 275 -5.87 21.21 -1.38
CA LEU A 275 -6.39 21.36 -0.02
C LEU A 275 -5.25 21.44 1.00
N ALA A 276 -5.41 22.26 2.02
CA ALA A 276 -4.52 22.33 3.17
C ALA A 276 -5.34 22.33 4.47
N THR A 277 -4.96 21.48 5.42
CA THR A 277 -5.57 21.49 6.75
C THR A 277 -5.24 22.82 7.44
N ILE A 278 -6.26 23.46 8.03
CA ILE A 278 -6.08 24.67 8.82
C ILE A 278 -5.56 24.27 10.19
N ASP A 279 -4.30 24.53 10.43
CA ASP A 279 -3.66 24.36 11.72
C ASP A 279 -3.73 25.67 12.56
N PRO A 280 -3.37 25.64 13.85
CA PRO A 280 -3.40 26.83 14.70
C PRO A 280 -2.51 27.98 14.21
N ALA A 281 -1.40 27.69 13.51
CA ALA A 281 -0.49 28.72 12.99
C ALA A 281 -1.13 29.43 11.80
N LEU A 282 -1.76 28.67 10.89
CA LEU A 282 -2.49 29.20 9.74
C LEU A 282 -3.71 30.02 10.18
N ALA A 283 -4.48 29.52 11.14
CA ALA A 283 -5.64 30.23 11.71
C ALA A 283 -5.24 31.54 12.43
N ALA A 284 -4.04 31.62 12.97
CA ALA A 284 -3.51 32.83 13.59
C ALA A 284 -2.97 33.84 12.56
N ALA A 285 -2.53 33.36 11.39
CA ALA A 285 -1.99 34.20 10.31
C ALA A 285 -3.08 34.94 9.52
N ASP A 286 -4.27 34.34 9.39
CA ASP A 286 -5.43 34.95 8.73
C ASP A 286 -6.67 34.89 9.64
N HIS A 287 -7.04 36.04 10.21
CA HIS A 287 -8.20 36.18 11.11
C HIS A 287 -9.57 35.93 10.43
N GLY A 288 -9.61 35.83 9.10
CA GLY A 288 -10.80 35.44 8.33
C GLY A 288 -11.04 33.95 8.27
N LEU A 289 -10.06 33.13 8.67
CA LEU A 289 -10.15 31.67 8.66
C LEU A 289 -10.82 31.13 9.95
N PRO A 290 -11.55 30.02 9.87
CA PRO A 290 -12.02 29.29 11.04
C PRO A 290 -10.84 28.65 11.79
N LYS A 291 -11.07 28.28 13.07
CA LYS A 291 -10.06 27.60 13.89
C LYS A 291 -9.72 26.18 13.41
N GLN A 292 -10.64 25.57 12.67
CA GLN A 292 -10.51 24.22 12.11
C GLN A 292 -11.22 24.18 10.76
N GLY A 293 -10.74 23.35 9.87
CA GLY A 293 -11.28 23.16 8.53
C GLY A 293 -10.20 22.93 7.49
N VAL A 294 -10.57 23.07 6.24
CA VAL A 294 -9.71 22.78 5.09
C VAL A 294 -9.67 23.99 4.16
N LEU A 295 -8.53 24.61 4.06
CA LEU A 295 -8.33 25.74 3.15
C LEU A 295 -8.15 25.25 1.71
N VAL A 296 -8.89 25.83 0.78
CA VAL A 296 -8.68 25.65 -0.65
C VAL A 296 -7.47 26.47 -1.08
N VAL A 297 -6.37 25.81 -1.44
CA VAL A 297 -5.11 26.46 -1.86
C VAL A 297 -4.93 26.49 -3.37
N LYS A 298 -5.68 25.65 -4.10
CA LYS A 298 -5.66 25.58 -5.56
C LYS A 298 -7.04 25.19 -6.08
N VAL A 299 -7.47 25.73 -7.20
CA VAL A 299 -8.66 25.27 -7.93
C VAL A 299 -8.24 24.95 -9.36
N THR A 300 -8.42 23.70 -9.76
CA THR A 300 -8.08 23.25 -11.13
C THR A 300 -9.08 23.83 -12.12
N ALA A 301 -8.58 24.41 -13.20
CA ALA A 301 -9.41 25.01 -14.23
C ALA A 301 -10.35 23.95 -14.86
N GLY A 302 -11.64 24.32 -15.01
CA GLY A 302 -12.65 23.43 -15.58
C GLY A 302 -13.16 22.32 -14.62
N SER A 303 -12.59 22.22 -13.42
CA SER A 303 -12.99 21.23 -12.41
C SER A 303 -14.40 21.50 -11.85
N PRO A 304 -15.00 20.52 -11.14
CA PRO A 304 -16.19 20.73 -10.33
C PRO A 304 -16.09 21.93 -9.37
N ALA A 305 -14.96 22.07 -8.67
CA ALA A 305 -14.68 23.18 -7.76
C ALA A 305 -14.70 24.53 -8.49
N ALA A 306 -14.07 24.62 -9.68
CA ALA A 306 -14.10 25.81 -10.50
C ALA A 306 -15.51 26.18 -10.96
N LYS A 307 -16.27 25.19 -11.43
CA LYS A 307 -17.69 25.37 -11.86
C LYS A 307 -18.60 25.78 -10.73
N ALA A 308 -18.35 25.29 -9.52
CA ALA A 308 -19.09 25.65 -8.31
C ALA A 308 -18.67 27.03 -7.75
N GLY A 309 -17.62 27.65 -8.28
CA GLY A 309 -17.16 28.98 -7.84
C GLY A 309 -16.38 28.94 -6.51
N LEU A 310 -15.75 27.82 -6.18
CA LEU A 310 -14.77 27.76 -5.09
C LEU A 310 -13.58 28.68 -5.40
N GLN A 311 -13.08 29.33 -4.36
CA GLN A 311 -11.96 30.27 -4.46
C GLN A 311 -10.74 29.74 -3.72
N ALA A 312 -9.60 29.72 -4.41
CA ALA A 312 -8.33 29.40 -3.81
C ALA A 312 -7.79 30.59 -3.02
N ALA A 313 -7.05 30.29 -1.93
CA ALA A 313 -6.26 31.31 -1.23
C ALA A 313 -5.16 31.87 -2.13
N THR A 314 -4.82 33.13 -1.93
CA THR A 314 -3.67 33.76 -2.57
C THR A 314 -2.44 33.57 -1.70
N VAL A 315 -1.35 33.09 -2.27
CA VAL A 315 -0.11 32.89 -1.50
C VAL A 315 0.73 34.17 -1.56
N HIS A 316 0.96 34.73 -0.40
CA HIS A 316 1.86 35.89 -0.21
C HIS A 316 3.17 35.45 0.45
N ARG A 317 4.28 36.15 0.16
CA ARG A 317 5.52 35.95 0.91
C ARG A 317 5.54 36.90 2.10
N SER A 318 5.65 36.34 3.31
CA SER A 318 5.87 37.13 4.51
C SER A 318 7.22 37.87 4.47
N ALA A 319 7.39 38.86 5.31
CA ALA A 319 8.67 39.55 5.45
C ALA A 319 9.84 38.61 5.86
N ALA A 320 9.53 37.46 6.46
CA ALA A 320 10.50 36.42 6.79
C ALA A 320 10.73 35.41 5.65
N GLY A 321 10.13 35.62 4.45
CA GLY A 321 10.29 34.78 3.27
C GLY A 321 9.39 33.55 3.23
N SER A 322 8.58 33.27 4.27
CA SER A 322 7.64 32.16 4.31
C SER A 322 6.44 32.42 3.40
N ALA A 323 5.96 31.40 2.70
CA ALA A 323 4.71 31.45 1.94
C ALA A 323 3.53 31.37 2.91
N VAL A 324 2.67 32.40 2.94
CA VAL A 324 1.47 32.46 3.77
C VAL A 324 0.26 32.56 2.84
N PRO A 325 -0.68 31.61 2.89
CA PRO A 325 -1.95 31.74 2.17
C PRO A 325 -2.86 32.76 2.87
N GLU A 326 -3.57 33.56 2.09
CA GLU A 326 -4.51 34.58 2.55
C GLU A 326 -5.81 34.50 1.76
N GLY A 327 -6.95 34.63 2.44
CA GLY A 327 -8.26 34.53 1.84
C GLY A 327 -8.60 33.12 1.33
N GLY A 328 -9.43 33.04 0.30
CA GLY A 328 -9.94 31.79 -0.24
C GLY A 328 -11.11 31.22 0.55
N ASP A 329 -11.50 29.98 0.20
CA ASP A 329 -12.56 29.25 0.87
C ASP A 329 -11.96 28.30 1.90
N ALA A 330 -12.48 28.33 3.13
CA ALA A 330 -12.20 27.32 4.14
C ALA A 330 -13.41 26.39 4.27
N VAL A 331 -13.31 25.15 3.81
CA VAL A 331 -14.35 24.14 3.94
C VAL A 331 -14.40 23.66 5.39
N VAL A 332 -15.58 23.70 6.00
CA VAL A 332 -15.81 23.30 7.40
C VAL A 332 -16.78 22.13 7.53
N ALA A 333 -17.59 21.83 6.49
CA ALA A 333 -18.47 20.67 6.47
C ALA A 333 -18.78 20.23 5.02
N VAL A 334 -19.08 18.94 4.87
CA VAL A 334 -19.63 18.31 3.65
C VAL A 334 -20.97 17.69 4.02
N ASP A 335 -22.02 18.04 3.28
CA ASP A 335 -23.40 17.57 3.52
C ASP A 335 -23.84 17.66 5.00
N GLY A 336 -23.41 18.75 5.66
CA GLY A 336 -23.67 19.00 7.07
C GLY A 336 -22.75 18.29 8.05
N SER A 337 -21.93 17.34 7.61
CA SER A 337 -20.93 16.64 8.43
C SER A 337 -19.66 17.48 8.56
N PRO A 338 -19.21 17.83 9.77
CA PRO A 338 -18.00 18.64 9.97
C PRO A 338 -16.75 17.96 9.42
N VAL A 339 -15.85 18.73 8.77
CA VAL A 339 -14.54 18.29 8.32
C VAL A 339 -13.45 19.19 8.92
N ALA A 340 -12.46 18.57 9.57
CA ALA A 340 -11.37 19.28 10.24
C ALA A 340 -10.04 19.20 9.50
N THR A 341 -9.86 18.20 8.64
CA THR A 341 -8.60 17.93 7.95
C THR A 341 -8.84 17.69 6.44
N SER A 342 -7.80 17.87 5.64
CA SER A 342 -7.85 17.58 4.20
C SER A 342 -8.17 16.11 3.92
N GLY A 343 -7.68 15.18 4.75
CA GLY A 343 -8.03 13.77 4.68
C GLY A 343 -9.53 13.55 4.88
N ALA A 344 -10.11 14.09 5.98
CA ALA A 344 -11.54 13.95 6.24
C ALA A 344 -12.42 14.53 5.12
N LEU A 345 -11.98 15.60 4.45
CA LEU A 345 -12.66 16.12 3.27
C LEU A 345 -12.54 15.18 2.07
N ALA A 346 -11.36 14.62 1.85
CA ALA A 346 -11.13 13.66 0.76
C ALA A 346 -11.99 12.40 0.97
N ASP A 347 -12.05 11.86 2.19
CA ASP A 347 -12.87 10.69 2.54
C ASP A 347 -14.37 10.97 2.33
N ALA A 348 -14.82 12.15 2.76
CA ALA A 348 -16.21 12.56 2.54
C ALA A 348 -16.56 12.61 1.04
N VAL A 349 -15.65 13.13 0.19
CA VAL A 349 -15.82 13.14 -1.28
C VAL A 349 -15.77 11.73 -1.86
N ALA A 350 -14.84 10.88 -1.38
CA ALA A 350 -14.67 9.51 -1.84
C ALA A 350 -15.91 8.63 -1.58
N GLY A 351 -16.74 8.98 -0.59
CA GLY A 351 -18.02 8.31 -0.32
C GLY A 351 -19.12 8.54 -1.37
N HIS A 352 -18.89 9.43 -2.35
CA HIS A 352 -19.84 9.75 -3.41
C HIS A 352 -19.46 9.11 -4.75
N GLN A 353 -20.35 9.24 -5.74
CA GLN A 353 -20.05 8.82 -7.12
C GLN A 353 -19.92 10.06 -8.02
N PRO A 354 -19.14 9.99 -9.12
CA PRO A 354 -19.15 11.01 -10.14
C PRO A 354 -20.58 11.27 -10.64
N GLY A 355 -21.00 12.55 -10.61
CA GLY A 355 -22.36 12.98 -10.92
C GLY A 355 -23.19 13.34 -9.68
N ASP A 356 -22.83 12.87 -8.50
CA ASP A 356 -23.51 13.23 -7.27
C ASP A 356 -23.36 14.72 -6.94
N HIS A 357 -24.33 15.26 -6.23
CA HIS A 357 -24.31 16.63 -5.74
C HIS A 357 -23.98 16.64 -4.26
N ILE A 358 -22.90 17.30 -3.87
CA ILE A 358 -22.52 17.52 -2.48
C ILE A 358 -22.65 19.00 -2.12
N THR A 359 -22.93 19.27 -0.86
CA THR A 359 -23.00 20.63 -0.32
C THR A 359 -21.80 20.91 0.58
N LEU A 360 -20.88 21.74 0.10
CA LEU A 360 -19.76 22.22 0.92
C LEU A 360 -20.22 23.43 1.72
N THR A 361 -20.04 23.39 3.04
CA THR A 361 -20.13 24.57 3.89
C THR A 361 -18.77 25.21 3.96
N VAL A 362 -18.64 26.42 3.42
CA VAL A 362 -17.37 27.15 3.36
C VAL A 362 -17.45 28.45 4.14
N VAL A 363 -16.31 28.88 4.70
CA VAL A 363 -16.10 30.22 5.27
C VAL A 363 -15.29 31.03 4.27
N ARG A 364 -15.84 32.16 3.81
CA ARG A 364 -15.18 33.08 2.88
C ARG A 364 -15.25 34.49 3.45
N GLY A 365 -14.10 35.10 3.76
CA GLY A 365 -14.03 36.41 4.39
C GLY A 365 -14.77 36.47 5.73
N GLY A 366 -14.69 35.44 6.56
CA GLY A 366 -15.36 35.32 7.84
C GLY A 366 -16.86 35.00 7.79
N GLN A 367 -17.43 34.86 6.59
CA GLN A 367 -18.87 34.55 6.41
C GLN A 367 -19.06 33.10 5.92
N GLN A 368 -19.96 32.39 6.57
CA GLN A 368 -20.34 31.03 6.19
C GLN A 368 -21.28 31.05 4.98
N ARG A 369 -21.02 30.17 4.01
CA ARG A 369 -21.82 29.97 2.79
C ARG A 369 -21.93 28.49 2.47
N GLN A 370 -22.99 28.13 1.74
CA GLN A 370 -23.12 26.81 1.14
C GLN A 370 -22.81 26.88 -0.34
N VAL A 371 -21.96 25.96 -0.82
CA VAL A 371 -21.57 25.83 -2.21
C VAL A 371 -21.92 24.41 -2.65
N GLN A 372 -22.80 24.30 -3.65
CA GLN A 372 -23.12 23.01 -4.26
C GLN A 372 -22.07 22.66 -5.29
N VAL A 373 -21.52 21.45 -5.18
CA VAL A 373 -20.51 20.90 -6.10
C VAL A 373 -21.04 19.61 -6.69
N THR A 374 -21.03 19.50 -8.01
CA THR A 374 -21.26 18.21 -8.68
C THR A 374 -19.95 17.47 -8.73
N VAL A 375 -19.85 16.33 -8.05
CA VAL A 375 -18.65 15.50 -8.02
C VAL A 375 -18.31 15.06 -9.44
N GLY A 376 -17.07 15.24 -9.86
CA GLY A 376 -16.56 14.81 -11.15
C GLY A 376 -15.76 13.53 -11.04
N THR A 377 -15.17 13.11 -12.17
CA THR A 377 -14.17 12.04 -12.24
C THR A 377 -12.79 12.65 -12.26
N ALA A 378 -11.88 12.13 -11.44
CA ALA A 378 -10.48 12.53 -11.46
C ALA A 378 -9.89 12.27 -12.86
N PRO A 379 -9.05 13.16 -13.39
CA PRO A 379 -8.38 12.94 -14.68
C PRO A 379 -7.43 11.74 -14.57
N ALA A 380 -7.36 10.90 -15.64
CA ALA A 380 -6.53 9.70 -15.70
C ALA A 380 -5.02 9.98 -15.61
N SER A 381 -4.59 11.21 -15.80
CA SER A 381 -3.17 11.65 -15.81
C SER A 381 -2.63 12.02 -14.42
N GLY A 382 -3.27 11.58 -13.34
CA GLY A 382 -2.86 11.97 -11.99
C GLY A 382 -3.08 13.46 -11.70
N LEU A 383 -3.07 13.83 -10.44
CA LEU A 383 -3.07 15.22 -10.00
C LEU A 383 -1.68 15.80 -10.27
N GLU A 384 -1.42 16.29 -11.48
CA GLU A 384 -0.24 17.17 -11.67
C GLU A 384 -0.38 18.35 -10.69
N SER A 385 0.52 18.32 -9.72
CA SER A 385 0.62 19.24 -8.57
C SER A 385 0.88 20.69 -8.98
#